data_c15af2c7e063cc982dc97d13ac1805d2
#
_entry.id   c15af2c7e063cc982dc97d13ac1805d2
#
_cell.length_a   1.000
_cell.length_b   1.000
_cell.length_c   1.000
_cell.angle_alpha   90.00
_cell.angle_beta   90.00
_cell.angle_gamma   90.00
#
_symmetry.space_group_name_H-M   'P 1'
#
loop_
_entity.id
_entity.type
_entity.pdbx_description
1 polymer ?
#
loop_
_entity_poly.entity_id
_entity_poly.type
_entity_poly.pdbx_seq_one_letter_code
_entity_poly.pdbx_strand_id
1 'polypeptide(L)'
;MDLRQKLLKLLGAKDYIPMRRMEIITDLKLDQDATKEAHALLDKMLEQGEIARLKKDRLCIPEDADLVSGRLIFRQSGSAILIPDSDPSGDGYPIKSEDTGVSMHGDIVLARKVEDQRRPYQGKGRQQRPEYKPDDKPNVRVIRILKRAHITIPGTLKQAKHATYVIPDDPRIIHDILVPDPKNSGLKPIPKVGDKVVVKMLEWKQRHLNPEGDIIEVFGRTHEPDAEFKAILYKYDLNPKFPSAVEQQTKDIPDVVRPEDIGNRQDCRDLFTFTIDPDDAKDFDDALSLELLEDGKTRVGVHIADVSAYVKPGSPLDREAQERGNSTYLVGTVIPMLPHALSNGLCSLVEAEDRLTKTCFITFNDSADITDVQFANTVINSNKRLTYKQAYAFMQQDDLAEIRKTPLPPKHQTGSTGRSLDDVTDEEMATLKKYIGKLWHIAKQLRDRRFGKGSLDLDMTSVKIYVDEEGYADRIEKEFNDESHQLIEEFMLSANEQVARTMKKQNFPCIYRVHDEPEEEKLKELRETMQSFGVQCGNLQKPREMTSLLKKLKEHPQGYTLKIHVLRSLKQAQYRASADGHY
;
A
#
# COMPACT_ATOMS: atom_id res chain seq x y z
N MET A 1 32.66 0.33 -2.65
CA MET A 1 31.80 0.69 -3.78
C MET A 1 31.78 -0.51 -4.70
N ASP A 2 30.62 -1.09 -4.93
CA ASP A 2 30.40 -2.25 -5.79
C ASP A 2 30.74 -1.91 -7.24
N LEU A 3 31.17 -2.91 -8.03
CA LEU A 3 31.58 -2.74 -9.43
C LEU A 3 30.48 -2.06 -10.28
N ARG A 4 29.22 -2.43 -10.06
CA ARG A 4 28.06 -1.80 -10.73
C ARG A 4 27.96 -0.31 -10.43
N GLN A 5 28.14 0.08 -9.18
CA GLN A 5 28.12 1.50 -8.78
C GLN A 5 29.29 2.27 -9.41
N LYS A 6 30.47 1.65 -9.55
CA LYS A 6 31.61 2.27 -10.22
C LYS A 6 31.33 2.51 -11.71
N LEU A 7 30.73 1.51 -12.38
CA LEU A 7 30.33 1.61 -13.79
C LEU A 7 29.28 2.71 -14.00
N LEU A 8 28.21 2.73 -13.22
CA LEU A 8 27.17 3.76 -13.32
C LEU A 8 27.69 5.17 -13.02
N LYS A 9 28.60 5.29 -12.04
CA LYS A 9 29.24 6.58 -11.72
C LYS A 9 30.13 7.09 -12.87
N LEU A 10 30.87 6.19 -13.52
CA LEU A 10 31.69 6.56 -14.69
C LEU A 10 30.81 6.96 -15.86
N LEU A 11 29.81 6.12 -16.21
CA LEU A 11 28.93 6.33 -17.35
C LEU A 11 28.01 7.56 -17.17
N GLY A 12 27.69 7.94 -15.94
CA GLY A 12 26.85 9.11 -15.60
C GLY A 12 27.66 10.38 -15.29
N ALA A 13 28.97 10.39 -15.49
CA ALA A 13 29.78 11.59 -15.27
C ALA A 13 29.47 12.66 -16.36
N LYS A 14 29.38 13.93 -15.96
CA LYS A 14 29.01 15.04 -16.87
C LYS A 14 29.96 15.22 -18.07
N ASP A 15 31.18 14.77 -17.93
CA ASP A 15 32.25 14.83 -18.93
C ASP A 15 32.51 13.46 -19.60
N TYR A 16 31.64 12.48 -19.36
CA TYR A 16 31.76 11.17 -19.96
C TYR A 16 31.57 11.19 -21.47
N ILE A 17 32.56 10.69 -22.20
CA ILE A 17 32.46 10.48 -23.65
C ILE A 17 32.21 9.00 -23.88
N PRO A 18 31.17 8.60 -24.64
CA PRO A 18 30.83 7.20 -24.85
C PRO A 18 32.02 6.36 -25.30
N MET A 19 32.38 5.37 -24.49
CA MET A 19 33.54 4.49 -24.63
C MET A 19 33.11 3.07 -25.02
N ARG A 20 34.05 2.29 -25.61
CA ARG A 20 33.87 0.86 -25.83
C ARG A 20 34.12 0.09 -24.52
N ARG A 21 33.63 -1.13 -24.43
CA ARG A 21 33.78 -1.98 -23.23
C ARG A 21 35.21 -2.03 -22.72
N MET A 22 36.20 -2.28 -23.63
CA MET A 22 37.61 -2.36 -23.25
C MET A 22 38.17 -1.02 -22.76
N GLU A 23 37.70 0.10 -23.32
CA GLU A 23 38.11 1.43 -22.89
C GLU A 23 37.59 1.72 -21.47
N ILE A 24 36.34 1.34 -21.16
CA ILE A 24 35.74 1.43 -19.80
C ILE A 24 36.52 0.60 -18.79
N ILE A 25 36.86 -0.65 -19.14
CA ILE A 25 37.61 -1.56 -18.27
C ILE A 25 39.02 -1.00 -17.97
N THR A 26 39.67 -0.44 -18.99
CA THR A 26 40.98 0.20 -18.85
C THR A 26 40.93 1.45 -17.98
N ASP A 27 39.89 2.29 -18.15
CA ASP A 27 39.71 3.51 -17.38
C ASP A 27 39.46 3.22 -15.89
N LEU A 28 38.68 2.17 -15.61
CA LEU A 28 38.42 1.71 -14.25
C LEU A 28 39.60 0.92 -13.62
N LYS A 29 40.68 0.67 -14.37
CA LYS A 29 41.89 -0.07 -13.95
C LYS A 29 41.57 -1.40 -13.27
N LEU A 30 40.67 -2.19 -13.89
CA LEU A 30 40.24 -3.47 -13.37
C LEU A 30 41.32 -4.56 -13.62
N ASP A 31 41.47 -5.46 -12.65
CA ASP A 31 42.32 -6.65 -12.80
C ASP A 31 41.67 -7.73 -13.70
N GLN A 32 42.32 -8.85 -13.91
CA GLN A 32 41.83 -9.88 -14.83
C GLN A 32 40.51 -10.54 -14.39
N ASP A 33 40.32 -10.74 -13.08
CA ASP A 33 39.09 -11.36 -12.56
C ASP A 33 37.92 -10.37 -12.55
N ALA A 34 38.16 -9.14 -12.10
CA ALA A 34 37.17 -8.06 -12.18
C ALA A 34 36.81 -7.68 -13.64
N THR A 35 37.73 -7.89 -14.61
CA THR A 35 37.46 -7.71 -16.04
C THR A 35 36.41 -8.68 -16.55
N LYS A 36 36.47 -9.96 -16.17
CA LYS A 36 35.46 -10.96 -16.56
C LYS A 36 34.10 -10.65 -15.95
N GLU A 37 34.09 -10.26 -14.67
CA GLU A 37 32.89 -9.84 -13.97
C GLU A 37 32.27 -8.58 -14.61
N ALA A 38 33.10 -7.60 -14.98
CA ALA A 38 32.67 -6.38 -15.66
C ALA A 38 32.00 -6.64 -17.02
N HIS A 39 32.54 -7.58 -17.81
CA HIS A 39 31.92 -7.97 -19.07
C HIS A 39 30.54 -8.57 -18.87
N ALA A 40 30.40 -9.53 -17.96
CA ALA A 40 29.11 -10.16 -17.65
C ALA A 40 28.11 -9.13 -17.09
N LEU A 41 28.59 -8.22 -16.25
CA LEU A 41 27.79 -7.17 -15.66
C LEU A 41 27.31 -6.15 -16.70
N LEU A 42 28.19 -5.71 -17.61
CA LEU A 42 27.82 -4.81 -18.72
C LEU A 42 26.79 -5.46 -19.66
N ASP A 43 26.87 -6.77 -19.92
CA ASP A 43 25.87 -7.48 -20.70
C ASP A 43 24.53 -7.48 -19.98
N LYS A 44 24.51 -7.77 -18.69
CA LYS A 44 23.32 -7.72 -17.84
C LYS A 44 22.71 -6.32 -17.78
N MET A 45 23.52 -5.27 -17.62
CA MET A 45 23.08 -3.88 -17.61
C MET A 45 22.50 -3.45 -18.96
N LEU A 46 23.05 -3.95 -20.09
CA LEU A 46 22.48 -3.76 -21.43
C LEU A 46 21.14 -4.46 -21.60
N GLU A 47 21.02 -5.68 -21.09
CA GLU A 47 19.76 -6.45 -21.11
C GLU A 47 18.69 -5.78 -20.26
N GLN A 48 19.07 -5.24 -19.11
CA GLN A 48 18.18 -4.52 -18.18
C GLN A 48 17.87 -3.08 -18.64
N GLY A 49 18.54 -2.58 -19.68
CA GLY A 49 18.35 -1.22 -20.20
C GLY A 49 18.92 -0.10 -19.32
N GLU A 50 19.76 -0.45 -18.35
CA GLU A 50 20.46 0.51 -17.49
C GLU A 50 21.52 1.29 -18.26
N ILE A 51 22.06 0.68 -19.31
CA ILE A 51 22.97 1.33 -20.27
C ILE A 51 22.51 1.06 -21.69
N ALA A 52 22.92 1.92 -22.62
CA ALA A 52 22.59 1.83 -24.03
C ALA A 52 23.85 1.62 -24.87
N ARG A 53 23.68 0.95 -26.02
CA ARG A 53 24.74 0.72 -27.00
C ARG A 53 24.56 1.66 -28.18
N LEU A 54 25.57 2.47 -28.46
CA LEU A 54 25.64 3.36 -29.61
C LEU A 54 26.38 2.69 -30.80
N LYS A 55 26.45 3.40 -31.93
CA LYS A 55 27.28 2.98 -33.08
C LYS A 55 28.72 2.70 -32.66
N LYS A 56 29.35 1.70 -33.28
CA LYS A 56 30.73 1.26 -33.00
C LYS A 56 30.93 0.65 -31.58
N ASP A 57 29.87 0.04 -31.02
CA ASP A 57 29.87 -0.66 -29.72
C ASP A 57 30.29 0.22 -28.53
N ARG A 58 29.96 1.50 -28.59
CA ARG A 58 30.13 2.44 -27.48
C ARG A 58 28.96 2.37 -26.53
N LEU A 59 29.22 2.52 -25.24
CA LEU A 59 28.22 2.46 -24.18
C LEU A 59 28.01 3.84 -23.58
N CYS A 60 26.75 4.12 -23.18
CA CYS A 60 26.36 5.36 -22.49
C CYS A 60 25.16 5.07 -21.61
N ILE A 61 24.78 6.00 -20.75
CA ILE A 61 23.45 5.98 -20.12
C ILE A 61 22.37 6.22 -21.19
N PRO A 62 21.16 5.67 -21.02
CA PRO A 62 20.09 5.78 -22.04
C PRO A 62 19.76 7.21 -22.42
N GLU A 63 19.74 8.14 -21.47
CA GLU A 63 19.42 9.56 -21.67
C GLU A 63 20.34 10.25 -22.68
N ASP A 64 21.62 9.91 -22.69
CA ASP A 64 22.60 10.48 -23.64
C ASP A 64 22.41 10.00 -25.10
N ALA A 65 21.57 8.98 -25.26
CA ALA A 65 21.22 8.42 -26.58
C ALA A 65 19.80 8.82 -27.04
N ASP A 66 19.16 9.80 -26.39
CA ASP A 66 17.73 10.11 -26.53
C ASP A 66 16.82 8.92 -26.22
N LEU A 67 17.29 8.01 -25.38
CA LEU A 67 16.57 6.84 -24.93
C LEU A 67 16.13 7.04 -23.48
N VAL A 68 14.99 6.43 -23.13
CA VAL A 68 14.46 6.40 -21.77
C VAL A 68 14.05 4.97 -21.46
N SER A 69 14.54 4.43 -20.36
CA SER A 69 14.03 3.17 -19.80
C SER A 69 13.00 3.44 -18.71
N GLY A 70 12.01 2.57 -18.61
CA GLY A 70 10.99 2.73 -17.58
C GLY A 70 9.79 1.81 -17.77
N ARG A 71 8.81 1.98 -16.87
CA ARG A 71 7.59 1.18 -16.83
C ARG A 71 6.47 1.84 -17.63
N LEU A 72 5.74 1.03 -18.40
CA LEU A 72 4.57 1.48 -19.17
C LEU A 72 3.29 1.41 -18.36
N ILE A 73 2.53 2.50 -18.37
CA ILE A 73 1.16 2.56 -17.85
C ILE A 73 0.22 2.83 -19.03
N PHE A 74 -0.53 1.80 -19.41
CA PHE A 74 -1.54 1.93 -20.47
C PHE A 74 -2.82 2.57 -19.94
N ARG A 75 -3.46 3.36 -20.80
CA ARG A 75 -4.84 3.83 -20.64
C ARG A 75 -5.76 2.94 -21.46
N GLN A 76 -7.04 2.90 -21.11
CA GLN A 76 -8.05 2.15 -21.86
C GLN A 76 -8.19 2.61 -23.33
N SER A 77 -7.79 3.84 -23.64
CA SER A 77 -7.73 4.38 -25.00
C SER A 77 -6.61 3.77 -25.88
N GLY A 78 -5.75 2.92 -25.31
CA GLY A 78 -4.59 2.35 -26.00
C GLY A 78 -3.35 3.26 -26.02
N SER A 79 -3.44 4.49 -25.55
CA SER A 79 -2.26 5.33 -25.28
C SER A 79 -1.57 4.89 -24.00
N ALA A 80 -0.30 5.22 -23.81
CA ALA A 80 0.45 4.89 -22.62
C ALA A 80 1.27 6.08 -22.11
N ILE A 81 1.73 5.95 -20.86
CA ILE A 81 2.73 6.83 -20.26
C ILE A 81 3.92 5.95 -19.86
N LEU A 82 5.12 6.40 -20.19
CA LEU A 82 6.37 5.78 -19.71
C LEU A 82 6.82 6.51 -18.45
N ILE A 83 6.80 5.83 -17.33
CA ILE A 83 7.39 6.32 -16.08
C ILE A 83 8.86 5.92 -16.07
N PRO A 84 9.80 6.87 -16.13
CA PRO A 84 11.22 6.55 -16.21
C PRO A 84 11.74 5.97 -14.89
N ASP A 85 12.71 5.05 -14.98
CA ASP A 85 13.36 4.46 -13.81
C ASP A 85 14.17 5.50 -13.01
N SER A 86 14.62 6.57 -13.69
CA SER A 86 15.34 7.71 -13.09
C SER A 86 14.44 8.67 -12.30
N ASP A 87 13.13 8.67 -12.57
CA ASP A 87 12.15 9.54 -11.90
C ASP A 87 10.82 8.80 -11.75
N PRO A 88 10.72 7.85 -10.78
CA PRO A 88 9.52 7.03 -10.60
C PRO A 88 8.27 7.79 -10.13
N SER A 89 8.45 8.99 -9.59
CA SER A 89 7.37 9.86 -9.07
C SER A 89 6.95 10.97 -10.04
N GLY A 90 7.66 11.13 -11.16
CA GLY A 90 7.42 12.19 -12.13
C GLY A 90 6.28 11.89 -13.11
N ASP A 91 5.90 12.93 -13.88
CA ASP A 91 4.77 12.90 -14.81
C ASP A 91 4.95 11.97 -16.03
N GLY A 92 6.07 11.27 -16.14
CA GLY A 92 6.33 10.33 -17.23
C GLY A 92 6.36 10.96 -18.63
N TYR A 93 6.60 10.12 -19.64
CA TYR A 93 6.63 10.50 -21.05
C TYR A 93 5.40 9.97 -21.78
N PRO A 94 4.65 10.80 -22.52
CA PRO A 94 3.47 10.33 -23.26
C PRO A 94 3.87 9.45 -24.45
N ILE A 95 3.07 8.39 -24.69
CA ILE A 95 3.23 7.47 -25.82
C ILE A 95 1.91 7.38 -26.56
N LYS A 96 1.92 7.64 -27.86
CA LYS A 96 0.76 7.43 -28.72
C LYS A 96 0.52 5.94 -28.91
N SER A 97 -0.75 5.57 -29.15
CA SER A 97 -1.13 4.17 -29.36
C SER A 97 -0.26 3.50 -30.45
N GLU A 98 0.03 4.18 -31.56
CA GLU A 98 0.86 3.65 -32.66
C GLU A 98 2.32 3.41 -32.28
N ASP A 99 2.83 4.06 -31.24
CA ASP A 99 4.23 4.02 -30.80
C ASP A 99 4.49 3.02 -29.64
N THR A 100 3.45 2.31 -29.18
CA THR A 100 3.58 1.31 -28.09
C THR A 100 4.20 -0.02 -28.56
N GLY A 101 4.23 -0.28 -29.87
CA GLY A 101 4.70 -1.57 -30.41
C GLY A 101 3.86 -2.75 -29.91
N VAL A 102 4.51 -3.82 -29.49
CA VAL A 102 3.91 -5.01 -28.89
C VAL A 102 4.01 -5.03 -27.36
N SER A 103 4.22 -3.86 -26.74
CA SER A 103 4.27 -3.74 -25.30
C SER A 103 2.88 -3.76 -24.67
N MET A 104 2.83 -4.13 -23.40
CA MET A 104 1.63 -4.23 -22.58
C MET A 104 1.76 -3.38 -21.32
N HIS A 105 0.65 -3.21 -20.62
CA HIS A 105 0.63 -2.53 -19.33
C HIS A 105 1.62 -3.17 -18.35
N GLY A 106 2.43 -2.34 -17.67
CA GLY A 106 3.41 -2.79 -16.68
C GLY A 106 4.76 -3.21 -17.25
N ASP A 107 4.89 -3.42 -18.58
CA ASP A 107 6.17 -3.79 -19.19
C ASP A 107 7.26 -2.74 -18.90
N ILE A 108 8.46 -3.21 -18.64
CA ILE A 108 9.65 -2.35 -18.61
C ILE A 108 10.22 -2.30 -20.02
N VAL A 109 10.36 -1.10 -20.55
CA VAL A 109 10.74 -0.88 -21.94
C VAL A 109 11.89 0.10 -22.07
N LEU A 110 12.56 0.02 -23.22
CA LEU A 110 13.43 1.05 -23.72
C LEU A 110 12.70 1.81 -24.84
N ALA A 111 12.54 3.12 -24.68
CA ALA A 111 11.87 3.98 -25.64
C ALA A 111 12.78 5.11 -26.11
N ARG A 112 12.54 5.62 -27.31
CA ARG A 112 13.27 6.76 -27.90
C ARG A 112 12.40 8.01 -27.90
N LYS A 113 12.96 9.15 -27.53
CA LYS A 113 12.34 10.45 -27.69
C LYS A 113 12.09 10.73 -29.18
N VAL A 114 10.87 11.13 -29.52
CA VAL A 114 10.44 11.42 -30.89
C VAL A 114 10.22 12.91 -30.99
N GLU A 115 10.98 13.57 -31.85
CA GLU A 115 10.69 14.96 -32.24
C GLU A 115 9.35 15.02 -32.95
N ASP A 116 8.43 15.83 -32.44
CA ASP A 116 7.12 16.03 -33.07
C ASP A 116 7.31 16.82 -34.40
N GLN A 117 7.53 16.13 -35.50
CA GLN A 117 7.52 16.73 -36.84
C GLN A 117 6.09 17.17 -37.14
N ARG A 118 5.67 18.29 -36.56
CA ARG A 118 4.40 18.93 -36.91
C ARG A 118 4.49 19.44 -38.34
N ARG A 119 3.83 18.74 -39.27
CA ARG A 119 3.58 19.34 -40.62
C ARG A 119 2.80 20.64 -40.41
N PRO A 120 3.22 21.77 -41.00
CA PRO A 120 2.45 23.00 -40.92
C PRO A 120 1.06 22.74 -41.52
N TYR A 121 0.02 22.89 -40.69
CA TYR A 121 -1.38 22.77 -41.12
C TYR A 121 -1.67 23.93 -42.09
N GLN A 122 -1.82 23.63 -43.39
CA GLN A 122 -2.32 24.53 -44.41
C GLN A 122 -3.86 24.49 -44.42
N GLY A 123 -4.49 25.05 -43.41
CA GLY A 123 -5.96 25.15 -43.29
C GLY A 123 -6.37 26.59 -43.00
N LYS A 124 -7.21 27.17 -43.86
CA LYS A 124 -7.87 28.45 -43.64
C LYS A 124 -8.97 28.28 -42.57
N GLY A 125 -8.69 28.65 -41.32
CA GLY A 125 -9.68 28.71 -40.25
C GLY A 125 -9.03 29.17 -38.93
N ARG A 126 -9.51 30.32 -38.40
CA ARG A 126 -9.11 30.85 -37.09
C ARG A 126 -9.66 29.98 -35.98
N GLN A 127 -8.98 28.88 -35.62
CA GLN A 127 -9.10 28.27 -34.30
C GLN A 127 -7.78 28.54 -33.56
N GLN A 128 -7.89 29.09 -32.37
CA GLN A 128 -6.73 29.35 -31.51
C GLN A 128 -5.98 28.04 -31.29
N ARG A 129 -4.70 28.03 -31.64
CA ARG A 129 -3.78 26.93 -31.37
C ARG A 129 -3.63 26.83 -29.86
N PRO A 130 -3.67 25.63 -29.25
CA PRO A 130 -3.15 25.48 -27.90
C PRO A 130 -1.68 25.90 -27.91
N GLU A 131 -1.32 26.85 -27.06
CA GLU A 131 0.07 27.25 -26.86
C GLU A 131 0.88 26.05 -26.35
N TYR A 132 2.00 25.80 -27.00
CA TYR A 132 3.00 24.85 -26.52
C TYR A 132 3.58 25.39 -25.21
N LYS A 133 3.31 24.70 -24.11
CA LYS A 133 3.99 24.98 -22.85
C LYS A 133 5.41 24.40 -22.95
N PRO A 134 6.46 25.15 -22.62
CA PRO A 134 7.85 24.66 -22.65
C PRO A 134 8.13 23.43 -21.78
N ASP A 135 7.24 23.11 -20.86
CA ASP A 135 7.37 22.01 -19.89
C ASP A 135 6.74 20.68 -20.34
N ASP A 136 6.13 20.59 -21.53
CA ASP A 136 5.58 19.34 -22.04
C ASP A 136 6.70 18.36 -22.40
N LYS A 137 6.77 17.23 -21.70
CA LYS A 137 7.73 16.15 -22.01
C LYS A 137 7.50 15.65 -23.45
N PRO A 138 8.57 15.37 -24.23
CA PRO A 138 8.44 14.90 -25.60
C PRO A 138 7.75 13.53 -25.65
N ASN A 139 7.03 13.26 -26.75
CA ASN A 139 6.53 11.91 -27.00
C ASN A 139 7.70 10.92 -27.13
N VAL A 140 7.47 9.68 -26.72
CA VAL A 140 8.45 8.60 -26.91
C VAL A 140 7.84 7.43 -27.67
N ARG A 141 8.69 6.64 -28.33
CA ARG A 141 8.33 5.43 -29.06
C ARG A 141 9.06 4.25 -28.46
N VAL A 142 8.33 3.16 -28.16
CA VAL A 142 8.93 1.92 -27.66
C VAL A 142 9.81 1.29 -28.76
N ILE A 143 11.06 0.99 -28.40
CA ILE A 143 12.02 0.30 -29.28
C ILE A 143 12.14 -1.16 -28.91
N ARG A 144 12.19 -1.46 -27.61
CA ARG A 144 12.40 -2.81 -27.10
C ARG A 144 11.72 -2.99 -25.75
N ILE A 145 11.18 -4.17 -25.53
CA ILE A 145 10.71 -4.62 -24.23
C ILE A 145 11.91 -5.23 -23.51
N LEU A 146 12.24 -4.71 -22.35
CA LEU A 146 13.35 -5.17 -21.51
C LEU A 146 12.87 -6.33 -20.60
N LYS A 147 11.65 -6.15 -20.04
CA LYS A 147 11.03 -7.16 -19.18
C LYS A 147 9.51 -7.13 -19.38
N ARG A 148 8.92 -8.30 -19.66
CA ARG A 148 7.47 -8.46 -19.64
C ARG A 148 6.94 -8.41 -18.22
N ALA A 149 5.89 -7.62 -18.00
CA ALA A 149 5.20 -7.59 -16.70
C ALA A 149 4.33 -8.85 -16.51
N HIS A 150 3.65 -9.24 -17.56
CA HIS A 150 2.68 -10.35 -17.51
C HIS A 150 3.03 -11.39 -18.57
N ILE A 151 3.52 -12.55 -18.13
CA ILE A 151 3.72 -13.74 -18.97
C ILE A 151 2.43 -14.56 -18.98
N THR A 152 1.69 -14.51 -17.88
CA THR A 152 0.41 -15.20 -17.70
C THR A 152 -0.68 -14.18 -17.39
N ILE A 153 -1.84 -14.33 -17.99
CA ILE A 153 -2.93 -13.34 -17.94
C ILE A 153 -4.24 -14.07 -17.63
N PRO A 154 -4.91 -13.71 -16.52
CA PRO A 154 -6.26 -14.18 -16.24
C PRO A 154 -7.29 -13.44 -17.11
N GLY A 155 -8.33 -14.15 -17.50
CA GLY A 155 -9.39 -13.58 -18.31
C GLY A 155 -10.56 -14.52 -18.55
N THR A 156 -11.53 -14.05 -19.32
CA THR A 156 -12.74 -14.81 -19.64
C THR A 156 -12.66 -15.40 -21.04
N LEU A 157 -12.85 -16.72 -21.15
CA LEU A 157 -12.84 -17.44 -22.42
C LEU A 157 -14.10 -17.11 -23.24
N LYS A 158 -13.89 -16.68 -24.47
CA LYS A 158 -14.92 -16.33 -25.44
C LYS A 158 -14.71 -17.08 -26.76
N GLN A 159 -15.75 -17.16 -27.58
CA GLN A 159 -15.69 -17.77 -28.88
C GLN A 159 -16.37 -16.88 -29.92
N ALA A 160 -15.70 -16.65 -31.02
CA ALA A 160 -16.26 -16.10 -32.26
C ALA A 160 -16.47 -17.22 -33.29
N LYS A 161 -17.02 -16.91 -34.48
CA LYS A 161 -17.32 -17.89 -35.53
C LYS A 161 -16.14 -18.81 -35.89
N HIS A 162 -14.91 -18.28 -35.90
CA HIS A 162 -13.71 -18.97 -36.37
C HIS A 162 -12.51 -18.89 -35.42
N ALA A 163 -12.69 -18.34 -34.21
CA ALA A 163 -11.61 -18.17 -33.27
C ALA A 163 -12.08 -18.28 -31.82
N THR A 164 -11.25 -18.88 -31.00
CA THR A 164 -11.38 -18.85 -29.54
C THR A 164 -10.38 -17.86 -28.99
N TYR A 165 -10.79 -17.04 -28.05
CA TYR A 165 -9.96 -15.99 -27.47
C TYR A 165 -10.31 -15.75 -26.02
N VAL A 166 -9.41 -15.11 -25.31
CA VAL A 166 -9.59 -14.71 -23.92
C VAL A 166 -9.57 -13.20 -23.83
N ILE A 167 -10.61 -12.64 -23.20
CA ILE A 167 -10.66 -11.22 -22.83
C ILE A 167 -9.96 -11.08 -21.48
N PRO A 168 -8.83 -10.31 -21.39
CA PRO A 168 -8.14 -10.09 -20.13
C PRO A 168 -9.02 -9.40 -19.08
N ASP A 169 -8.84 -9.75 -17.80
CA ASP A 169 -9.55 -9.12 -16.68
C ASP A 169 -9.02 -7.72 -16.36
N ASP A 170 -7.79 -7.43 -16.75
CA ASP A 170 -7.23 -6.09 -16.61
C ASP A 170 -7.59 -5.25 -17.84
N PRO A 171 -8.45 -4.21 -17.71
CA PRO A 171 -8.88 -3.38 -18.84
C PRO A 171 -7.75 -2.55 -19.46
N ARG A 172 -6.57 -2.53 -18.84
CA ARG A 172 -5.36 -1.90 -19.36
C ARG A 172 -4.61 -2.80 -20.35
N ILE A 173 -4.92 -4.10 -20.35
CA ILE A 173 -4.49 -5.05 -21.38
C ILE A 173 -5.57 -5.06 -22.46
N ILE A 174 -5.37 -4.23 -23.47
CA ILE A 174 -6.40 -3.86 -24.45
C ILE A 174 -6.57 -4.85 -25.61
N HIS A 175 -5.75 -5.90 -25.69
CA HIS A 175 -5.79 -6.90 -26.74
C HIS A 175 -6.37 -8.20 -26.24
N ASP A 176 -7.35 -8.75 -26.98
CA ASP A 176 -7.81 -10.11 -26.78
C ASP A 176 -6.69 -11.09 -27.15
N ILE A 177 -6.59 -12.20 -26.42
CA ILE A 177 -5.53 -13.20 -26.61
C ILE A 177 -6.15 -14.40 -27.35
N LEU A 178 -5.67 -14.70 -28.55
CA LEU A 178 -6.09 -15.86 -29.31
C LEU A 178 -5.57 -17.14 -28.65
N VAL A 179 -6.42 -18.14 -28.52
CA VAL A 179 -6.06 -19.44 -27.91
C VAL A 179 -6.51 -20.58 -28.82
N PRO A 180 -5.80 -21.73 -28.83
CA PRO A 180 -6.24 -22.95 -29.51
C PRO A 180 -7.61 -23.44 -29.01
N ASP A 181 -8.23 -24.40 -29.73
CA ASP A 181 -9.47 -25.01 -29.26
C ASP A 181 -9.28 -25.57 -27.84
N PRO A 182 -10.10 -25.15 -26.88
CA PRO A 182 -9.98 -25.54 -25.47
C PRO A 182 -9.99 -27.06 -25.24
N LYS A 183 -10.60 -27.84 -26.18
CA LYS A 183 -10.57 -29.30 -26.14
C LYS A 183 -9.16 -29.88 -26.25
N ASN A 184 -8.23 -29.13 -26.84
CA ASN A 184 -6.85 -29.55 -27.06
C ASN A 184 -5.92 -29.09 -25.91
N SER A 185 -6.44 -28.39 -24.89
CA SER A 185 -5.64 -27.85 -23.77
C SER A 185 -5.05 -28.94 -22.87
N GLY A 186 -5.61 -30.15 -22.86
CA GLY A 186 -5.22 -31.22 -21.93
C GLY A 186 -5.67 -31.00 -20.49
N LEU A 187 -6.35 -29.89 -20.18
CA LEU A 187 -6.81 -29.53 -18.83
C LEU A 187 -8.05 -30.33 -18.40
N LYS A 188 -8.17 -30.54 -17.11
CA LYS A 188 -9.35 -31.12 -16.46
C LYS A 188 -9.79 -30.23 -15.30
N PRO A 189 -11.01 -29.66 -15.33
CA PRO A 189 -12.02 -29.77 -16.39
C PRO A 189 -11.60 -29.11 -17.71
N ILE A 190 -12.17 -29.57 -18.84
CA ILE A 190 -11.95 -28.89 -20.13
C ILE A 190 -12.58 -27.51 -20.08
N PRO A 191 -11.80 -26.43 -20.43
CA PRO A 191 -12.34 -25.07 -20.43
C PRO A 191 -13.55 -24.91 -21.35
N LYS A 192 -14.57 -24.20 -20.89
CA LYS A 192 -15.78 -23.88 -21.64
C LYS A 192 -15.91 -22.39 -21.87
N VAL A 193 -16.58 -22.00 -22.95
CA VAL A 193 -16.91 -20.59 -23.21
C VAL A 193 -17.66 -20.00 -22.01
N GLY A 194 -17.18 -18.88 -21.51
CA GLY A 194 -17.66 -18.23 -20.31
C GLY A 194 -16.93 -18.64 -19.02
N ASP A 195 -15.92 -19.49 -19.10
CA ASP A 195 -15.08 -19.81 -17.95
C ASP A 195 -13.98 -18.75 -17.76
N LYS A 196 -13.60 -18.57 -16.51
CA LYS A 196 -12.43 -17.82 -16.09
C LYS A 196 -11.20 -18.72 -16.24
N VAL A 197 -10.22 -18.28 -17.01
CA VAL A 197 -9.02 -19.05 -17.36
C VAL A 197 -7.77 -18.21 -17.21
N VAL A 198 -6.62 -18.88 -17.12
CA VAL A 198 -5.32 -18.25 -17.22
C VAL A 198 -4.66 -18.64 -18.54
N VAL A 199 -4.17 -17.64 -19.26
CA VAL A 199 -3.44 -17.84 -20.51
C VAL A 199 -1.97 -17.53 -20.31
N LYS A 200 -1.10 -18.44 -20.72
CA LYS A 200 0.32 -18.20 -20.88
C LYS A 200 0.60 -17.64 -22.25
N MET A 201 1.09 -16.41 -22.30
CA MET A 201 1.39 -15.70 -23.53
C MET A 201 2.52 -16.36 -24.31
N LEU A 202 2.34 -16.49 -25.60
CA LEU A 202 3.38 -16.79 -26.57
C LEU A 202 4.12 -15.49 -26.98
N GLU A 203 5.20 -15.66 -27.76
CA GLU A 203 5.97 -14.50 -28.22
C GLU A 203 5.16 -13.66 -29.21
N TRP A 204 4.77 -12.46 -28.80
CA TRP A 204 4.02 -11.53 -29.65
C TRP A 204 4.97 -10.62 -30.44
N LYS A 205 4.96 -10.74 -31.77
CA LYS A 205 5.93 -10.07 -32.66
C LYS A 205 5.34 -8.92 -33.48
N GLN A 206 4.04 -8.94 -33.73
CA GLN A 206 3.41 -8.03 -34.70
C GLN A 206 2.18 -7.37 -34.08
N ARG A 207 2.23 -6.06 -33.94
CA ARG A 207 1.19 -5.26 -33.26
C ARG A 207 -0.20 -5.37 -33.93
N HIS A 208 -0.26 -5.51 -35.25
CA HIS A 208 -1.51 -5.59 -36.01
C HIS A 208 -2.21 -6.95 -35.90
N LEU A 209 -1.55 -7.94 -35.31
CA LEU A 209 -2.14 -9.23 -34.97
C LEU A 209 -2.39 -9.28 -33.46
N ASN A 210 -3.47 -9.93 -33.07
CA ASN A 210 -3.71 -10.19 -31.66
C ASN A 210 -2.63 -11.13 -31.09
N PRO A 211 -2.25 -10.97 -29.82
CA PRO A 211 -1.36 -11.90 -29.17
C PRO A 211 -1.97 -13.31 -29.11
N GLU A 212 -1.12 -14.32 -29.09
CA GLU A 212 -1.51 -15.72 -28.96
C GLU A 212 -1.04 -16.28 -27.63
N GLY A 213 -1.70 -17.32 -27.13
CA GLY A 213 -1.32 -17.98 -25.88
C GLY A 213 -2.01 -19.32 -25.68
N ASP A 214 -1.52 -20.08 -24.70
CA ASP A 214 -2.07 -21.36 -24.30
C ASP A 214 -2.82 -21.24 -22.97
N ILE A 215 -4.02 -21.85 -22.87
CA ILE A 215 -4.73 -21.93 -21.60
C ILE A 215 -3.98 -22.92 -20.71
N ILE A 216 -3.54 -22.45 -19.53
CA ILE A 216 -2.77 -23.25 -18.57
C ILE A 216 -3.57 -23.62 -17.31
N GLU A 217 -4.65 -22.89 -17.02
CA GLU A 217 -5.47 -23.13 -15.82
C GLU A 217 -6.92 -22.69 -16.06
N VAL A 218 -7.87 -23.35 -15.36
CA VAL A 218 -9.31 -23.04 -15.36
C VAL A 218 -9.76 -22.84 -13.93
N PHE A 219 -10.37 -21.70 -13.64
CA PHE A 219 -10.85 -21.39 -12.29
C PHE A 219 -12.32 -21.72 -12.06
N GLY A 220 -13.12 -21.82 -13.10
CA GLY A 220 -14.55 -22.03 -13.05
C GLY A 220 -15.31 -21.01 -13.88
N ARG A 221 -16.62 -20.90 -13.63
CA ARG A 221 -17.50 -20.01 -14.39
C ARG A 221 -17.25 -18.55 -14.02
N THR A 222 -17.24 -17.66 -15.00
CA THR A 222 -17.23 -16.20 -14.77
C THR A 222 -18.43 -15.80 -13.91
N HIS A 223 -18.22 -14.90 -12.96
CA HIS A 223 -19.16 -14.43 -11.94
C HIS A 223 -19.45 -15.43 -10.80
N GLU A 224 -18.79 -16.57 -10.76
CA GLU A 224 -18.76 -17.40 -9.56
C GLU A 224 -17.69 -16.85 -8.60
N PRO A 225 -18.00 -16.63 -7.31
CA PRO A 225 -17.08 -15.98 -6.37
C PRO A 225 -15.70 -16.64 -6.30
N ASP A 226 -15.63 -17.97 -6.23
CA ASP A 226 -14.37 -18.71 -6.17
C ASP A 226 -13.51 -18.51 -7.44
N ALA A 227 -14.12 -18.47 -8.61
CA ALA A 227 -13.41 -18.27 -9.88
C ALA A 227 -12.88 -16.85 -10.00
N GLU A 228 -13.68 -15.85 -9.62
CA GLU A 228 -13.26 -14.43 -9.62
C GLU A 228 -12.18 -14.18 -8.55
N PHE A 229 -12.32 -14.78 -7.37
CA PHE A 229 -11.32 -14.69 -6.31
C PHE A 229 -9.96 -15.23 -6.75
N LYS A 230 -9.93 -16.44 -7.36
CA LYS A 230 -8.69 -17.03 -7.90
C LYS A 230 -8.07 -16.15 -8.99
N ALA A 231 -8.91 -15.56 -9.86
CA ALA A 231 -8.43 -14.64 -10.88
C ALA A 231 -7.81 -13.37 -10.29
N ILE A 232 -8.37 -12.83 -9.19
CA ILE A 232 -7.80 -11.69 -8.45
C ILE A 232 -6.45 -12.07 -7.85
N LEU A 233 -6.36 -13.22 -7.17
CA LEU A 233 -5.08 -13.69 -6.61
C LEU A 233 -4.01 -13.79 -7.70
N TYR A 234 -4.37 -14.36 -8.82
CA TYR A 234 -3.47 -14.53 -9.95
C TYR A 234 -3.05 -13.20 -10.58
N LYS A 235 -4.00 -12.29 -10.77
CA LYS A 235 -3.77 -10.96 -11.35
C LYS A 235 -2.76 -10.13 -10.56
N TYR A 236 -2.80 -10.25 -9.23
CA TYR A 236 -1.95 -9.47 -8.32
C TYR A 236 -0.77 -10.26 -7.76
N ASP A 237 -0.52 -11.47 -8.27
CA ASP A 237 0.54 -12.38 -7.80
C ASP A 237 0.46 -12.63 -6.28
N LEU A 238 -0.77 -12.80 -5.77
CA LEU A 238 -1.03 -13.05 -4.36
C LEU A 238 -1.05 -14.55 -4.08
N ASN A 239 -0.06 -15.04 -3.38
CA ASN A 239 -0.01 -16.44 -2.99
C ASN A 239 -0.55 -16.62 -1.55
N PRO A 240 -1.70 -17.30 -1.35
CA PRO A 240 -2.23 -17.56 -0.01
C PRO A 240 -1.39 -18.58 0.77
N LYS A 241 -0.57 -19.37 0.10
CA LYS A 241 0.28 -20.41 0.73
C LYS A 241 1.65 -19.84 1.06
N PHE A 242 2.20 -20.30 2.17
CA PHE A 242 3.58 -20.01 2.52
C PHE A 242 4.54 -21.08 2.00
N PRO A 243 5.80 -20.71 1.71
CA PRO A 243 6.84 -21.70 1.38
C PRO A 243 7.06 -22.69 2.54
N SER A 244 7.44 -23.93 2.21
CA SER A 244 7.66 -25.00 3.21
C SER A 244 8.67 -24.64 4.31
N ALA A 245 9.70 -23.85 3.99
CA ALA A 245 10.67 -23.37 4.98
C ALA A 245 10.04 -22.41 6.00
N VAL A 246 9.06 -21.60 5.58
CA VAL A 246 8.30 -20.71 6.48
C VAL A 246 7.34 -21.53 7.35
N GLU A 247 6.63 -22.49 6.73
CA GLU A 247 5.74 -23.40 7.47
C GLU A 247 6.48 -24.20 8.54
N GLN A 248 7.70 -24.67 8.22
CA GLN A 248 8.52 -25.39 9.18
C GLN A 248 8.97 -24.47 10.32
N GLN A 249 9.48 -23.28 10.03
CA GLN A 249 9.86 -22.32 11.06
C GLN A 249 8.67 -21.92 11.94
N THR A 250 7.47 -21.81 11.37
CA THR A 250 6.25 -21.49 12.11
C THR A 250 5.91 -22.58 13.12
N LYS A 251 6.09 -23.86 12.77
CA LYS A 251 5.86 -24.99 13.68
C LYS A 251 6.81 -25.04 14.88
N ASP A 252 7.99 -24.45 14.72
CA ASP A 252 9.02 -24.40 15.78
C ASP A 252 8.76 -23.24 16.76
N ILE A 253 7.84 -22.33 16.45
CA ILE A 253 7.43 -21.23 17.33
C ILE A 253 6.44 -21.75 18.36
N PRO A 254 6.63 -21.45 19.66
CA PRO A 254 5.70 -21.89 20.70
C PRO A 254 4.34 -21.19 20.56
N ASP A 255 3.28 -21.85 21.05
CA ASP A 255 1.93 -21.28 21.04
C ASP A 255 1.70 -20.24 22.15
N VAL A 256 2.60 -20.17 23.13
CA VAL A 256 2.51 -19.27 24.30
C VAL A 256 3.84 -18.55 24.54
N VAL A 257 3.78 -17.41 25.20
CA VAL A 257 4.97 -16.70 25.68
C VAL A 257 5.60 -17.51 26.81
N ARG A 258 6.86 -17.89 26.65
CA ARG A 258 7.61 -18.64 27.67
C ARG A 258 8.34 -17.69 28.61
N PRO A 259 8.64 -18.11 29.85
CA PRO A 259 9.42 -17.30 30.80
C PRO A 259 10.75 -16.78 30.20
N GLU A 260 11.41 -17.58 29.38
CA GLU A 260 12.66 -17.20 28.70
C GLU A 260 12.48 -16.10 27.64
N ASP A 261 11.30 -15.99 27.02
CA ASP A 261 10.98 -14.98 26.03
C ASP A 261 10.75 -13.59 26.68
N ILE A 262 10.38 -13.58 27.96
CA ILE A 262 10.17 -12.35 28.75
C ILE A 262 11.52 -11.65 28.99
N GLY A 263 12.55 -12.38 29.40
CA GLY A 263 13.91 -11.86 29.60
C GLY A 263 13.95 -10.60 30.48
N ASN A 264 14.53 -9.52 29.94
CA ASN A 264 14.65 -8.22 30.63
C ASN A 264 13.49 -7.26 30.33
N ARG A 265 12.35 -7.76 29.87
CA ARG A 265 11.18 -6.92 29.60
C ARG A 265 10.57 -6.41 30.90
N GLN A 266 10.02 -5.22 30.87
CA GLN A 266 9.23 -4.70 31.96
C GLN A 266 7.93 -5.51 32.07
N ASP A 267 7.64 -6.04 33.26
CA ASP A 267 6.39 -6.71 33.53
C ASP A 267 5.26 -5.69 33.72
N CYS A 268 4.29 -5.74 32.84
CA CYS A 268 3.10 -4.89 32.82
C CYS A 268 1.80 -5.70 32.84
N ARG A 269 1.85 -6.98 33.25
CA ARG A 269 0.68 -7.88 33.28
C ARG A 269 -0.35 -7.46 34.32
N ASP A 270 0.08 -6.76 35.36
CA ASP A 270 -0.81 -6.20 36.38
C ASP A 270 -1.50 -4.91 35.97
N LEU A 271 -1.06 -4.27 34.85
CA LEU A 271 -1.72 -3.08 34.32
C LEU A 271 -3.03 -3.47 33.64
N PHE A 272 -4.10 -2.79 34.01
CA PHE A 272 -5.38 -2.99 33.33
C PHE A 272 -5.29 -2.53 31.86
N THR A 273 -5.24 -3.50 30.97
CA THR A 273 -4.96 -3.30 29.54
C THR A 273 -6.13 -3.84 28.73
N PHE A 274 -6.49 -3.19 27.64
CA PHE A 274 -7.56 -3.64 26.74
C PHE A 274 -7.29 -3.22 25.28
N THR A 275 -7.90 -3.98 24.36
CA THR A 275 -7.89 -3.66 22.93
C THR A 275 -9.26 -3.16 22.49
N ILE A 276 -9.31 -2.36 21.40
CA ILE A 276 -10.55 -1.90 20.75
C ILE A 276 -10.37 -2.09 19.25
N ASP A 277 -11.10 -3.02 18.65
CA ASP A 277 -10.87 -3.49 17.30
C ASP A 277 -12.18 -3.67 16.52
N PRO A 278 -12.11 -3.81 15.17
CA PRO A 278 -13.26 -4.19 14.35
C PRO A 278 -13.87 -5.52 14.79
N ASP A 279 -15.16 -5.70 14.49
CA ASP A 279 -15.92 -6.89 14.85
C ASP A 279 -15.27 -8.19 14.35
N ASP A 280 -14.68 -8.17 13.16
CA ASP A 280 -14.07 -9.31 12.46
C ASP A 280 -12.54 -9.38 12.56
N ALA A 281 -11.91 -8.49 13.33
CA ALA A 281 -10.46 -8.53 13.56
C ALA A 281 -10.04 -9.83 14.26
N LYS A 282 -8.89 -10.35 13.84
CA LYS A 282 -8.23 -11.53 14.39
C LYS A 282 -6.80 -11.23 14.85
N ASP A 283 -6.26 -10.14 14.38
CA ASP A 283 -4.93 -9.60 14.61
C ASP A 283 -5.07 -8.30 15.42
N PHE A 284 -4.99 -8.43 16.75
CA PHE A 284 -5.05 -7.28 17.65
C PHE A 284 -3.63 -6.74 17.82
N ASP A 285 -3.29 -5.71 17.05
CA ASP A 285 -1.92 -5.19 16.96
C ASP A 285 -1.59 -4.19 18.08
N ASP A 286 -2.59 -3.53 18.64
CA ASP A 286 -2.44 -2.49 19.66
C ASP A 286 -3.39 -2.63 20.84
N ALA A 287 -2.90 -2.21 22.01
CA ALA A 287 -3.66 -2.17 23.24
C ALA A 287 -3.36 -0.90 24.03
N LEU A 288 -4.29 -0.47 24.86
CA LEU A 288 -4.15 0.67 25.72
C LEU A 288 -4.22 0.28 27.20
N SER A 289 -3.37 0.88 28.02
CA SER A 289 -3.49 0.88 29.48
C SER A 289 -3.50 2.30 30.03
N LEU A 290 -4.05 2.45 31.24
CA LEU A 290 -4.14 3.74 31.90
C LEU A 290 -3.78 3.63 33.37
N GLU A 291 -2.92 4.51 33.85
CA GLU A 291 -2.57 4.68 35.27
C GLU A 291 -2.83 6.12 35.69
N LEU A 292 -3.47 6.29 36.83
CA LEU A 292 -3.64 7.58 37.49
C LEU A 292 -2.49 7.78 38.47
N LEU A 293 -1.64 8.78 38.23
CA LEU A 293 -0.48 9.05 39.07
C LEU A 293 -0.86 9.91 40.28
N GLU A 294 -0.07 9.80 41.35
CA GLU A 294 -0.30 10.54 42.62
C GLU A 294 -0.29 12.05 42.44
N ASP A 295 0.46 12.58 41.47
CA ASP A 295 0.54 14.01 41.14
C ASP A 295 -0.65 14.51 40.25
N GLY A 296 -1.68 13.71 40.08
CA GLY A 296 -2.87 14.00 39.30
C GLY A 296 -2.73 13.80 37.78
N LYS A 297 -1.53 13.49 37.30
CA LYS A 297 -1.31 13.19 35.88
C LYS A 297 -1.83 11.81 35.50
N THR A 298 -1.99 11.61 34.23
CA THR A 298 -2.43 10.32 33.64
C THR A 298 -1.34 9.75 32.76
N ARG A 299 -0.86 8.55 33.07
CA ARG A 299 0.06 7.81 32.22
C ARG A 299 -0.73 6.83 31.35
N VAL A 300 -0.58 6.92 30.04
CA VAL A 300 -1.20 6.01 29.08
C VAL A 300 -0.10 5.15 28.47
N GLY A 301 -0.27 3.84 28.54
CA GLY A 301 0.55 2.87 27.81
C GLY A 301 -0.08 2.58 26.45
N VAL A 302 0.67 2.82 25.38
CA VAL A 302 0.34 2.38 24.03
C VAL A 302 1.21 1.16 23.73
N HIS A 303 0.61 -0.01 23.75
CA HIS A 303 1.29 -1.30 23.62
C HIS A 303 1.12 -1.82 22.20
N ILE A 304 2.22 -2.05 21.49
CA ILE A 304 2.22 -2.59 20.14
C ILE A 304 2.84 -3.98 20.14
N ALA A 305 2.22 -4.94 19.50
CA ALA A 305 2.72 -6.30 19.36
C ALA A 305 4.18 -6.34 18.89
N ASP A 306 5.07 -7.01 19.64
CA ASP A 306 6.50 -7.10 19.30
C ASP A 306 6.77 -8.25 18.33
N VAL A 307 6.38 -8.09 17.07
CA VAL A 307 6.61 -9.07 16.00
C VAL A 307 8.10 -9.39 15.86
N SER A 308 9.00 -8.42 16.12
CA SER A 308 10.45 -8.61 16.02
C SER A 308 11.02 -9.57 17.08
N ALA A 309 10.27 -9.91 18.10
CA ALA A 309 10.63 -10.94 19.06
C ALA A 309 10.69 -12.33 18.39
N TYR A 310 9.82 -12.59 17.43
CA TYR A 310 9.63 -13.87 16.78
C TYR A 310 10.24 -13.92 15.37
N VAL A 311 10.12 -12.85 14.60
CA VAL A 311 10.66 -12.75 13.24
C VAL A 311 12.09 -12.21 13.28
N LYS A 312 13.07 -13.11 13.18
CA LYS A 312 14.49 -12.75 13.24
C LYS A 312 15.03 -12.34 11.86
N PRO A 313 15.87 -11.30 11.79
CA PRO A 313 16.48 -10.88 10.53
C PRO A 313 17.16 -12.02 9.76
N GLY A 314 16.90 -12.13 8.46
CA GLY A 314 17.46 -13.16 7.58
C GLY A 314 16.84 -14.56 7.72
N SER A 315 15.84 -14.73 8.60
CA SER A 315 15.10 -16.00 8.72
C SER A 315 14.18 -16.24 7.50
N PRO A 316 13.69 -17.48 7.27
CA PRO A 316 12.66 -17.72 6.25
C PRO A 316 11.43 -16.84 6.40
N LEU A 317 10.94 -16.63 7.63
CA LEU A 317 9.82 -15.71 7.93
C LEU A 317 10.13 -14.27 7.53
N ASP A 318 11.33 -13.77 7.85
CA ASP A 318 11.74 -12.39 7.52
C ASP A 318 11.82 -12.19 6.00
N ARG A 319 12.43 -13.14 5.28
CA ARG A 319 12.52 -13.05 3.81
C ARG A 319 11.16 -13.07 3.13
N GLU A 320 10.27 -13.96 3.59
CA GLU A 320 8.90 -14.04 3.05
C GLU A 320 8.09 -12.77 3.37
N ALA A 321 8.23 -12.23 4.59
CA ALA A 321 7.60 -10.98 4.97
C ALA A 321 8.07 -9.79 4.13
N GLN A 322 9.37 -9.74 3.80
CA GLN A 322 9.92 -8.73 2.89
C GLN A 322 9.40 -8.90 1.46
N GLU A 323 9.25 -10.14 0.97
CA GLU A 323 8.73 -10.44 -0.37
C GLU A 323 7.24 -10.03 -0.48
N ARG A 324 6.42 -10.36 0.53
CA ARG A 324 5.01 -9.97 0.56
C ARG A 324 4.81 -8.47 0.78
N GLY A 325 5.63 -7.85 1.62
CA GLY A 325 5.62 -6.43 1.93
C GLY A 325 4.46 -5.93 2.82
N ASN A 326 3.29 -6.57 2.76
CA ASN A 326 2.11 -6.27 3.56
C ASN A 326 1.14 -7.46 3.64
N SER A 327 0.13 -7.37 4.50
CA SER A 327 -1.08 -8.20 4.42
C SER A 327 -2.06 -7.58 3.45
N THR A 328 -2.71 -8.39 2.62
CA THR A 328 -3.71 -7.95 1.65
C THR A 328 -5.09 -8.37 2.11
N TYR A 329 -5.95 -7.40 2.42
CA TYR A 329 -7.32 -7.62 2.88
C TYR A 329 -8.26 -7.64 1.67
N LEU A 330 -8.92 -8.77 1.47
CA LEU A 330 -9.93 -8.98 0.43
C LEU A 330 -11.30 -9.20 1.08
N VAL A 331 -12.37 -9.09 0.31
CA VAL A 331 -13.71 -9.35 0.83
C VAL A 331 -13.79 -10.79 1.33
N GLY A 332 -14.11 -10.97 2.61
CA GLY A 332 -14.25 -12.27 3.25
C GLY A 332 -12.95 -13.01 3.60
N THR A 333 -11.77 -12.50 3.23
CA THR A 333 -10.51 -13.18 3.53
C THR A 333 -9.30 -12.24 3.58
N VAL A 334 -8.21 -12.74 4.13
CA VAL A 334 -6.92 -12.02 4.22
C VAL A 334 -5.81 -12.91 3.68
N ILE A 335 -4.96 -12.34 2.85
CA ILE A 335 -3.67 -12.93 2.49
C ILE A 335 -2.61 -12.28 3.40
N PRO A 336 -2.20 -12.96 4.47
CA PRO A 336 -1.39 -12.33 5.51
C PRO A 336 0.09 -12.24 5.11
N MET A 337 0.77 -11.21 5.61
CA MET A 337 2.22 -11.05 5.48
C MET A 337 2.97 -12.11 6.29
N LEU A 338 2.45 -12.48 7.44
CA LEU A 338 2.99 -13.50 8.34
C LEU A 338 1.97 -14.64 8.54
N PRO A 339 2.41 -15.88 8.80
CA PRO A 339 1.50 -16.99 9.09
C PRO A 339 0.54 -16.68 10.24
N HIS A 340 -0.69 -17.21 10.15
CA HIS A 340 -1.74 -16.97 11.15
C HIS A 340 -1.35 -17.36 12.57
N ALA A 341 -0.48 -18.36 12.75
CA ALA A 341 0.05 -18.71 14.08
C ALA A 341 0.79 -17.55 14.75
N LEU A 342 1.36 -16.64 13.97
CA LEU A 342 1.96 -15.39 14.47
C LEU A 342 0.92 -14.26 14.47
N SER A 343 0.35 -13.93 13.33
CA SER A 343 -0.50 -12.74 13.20
C SER A 343 -1.78 -12.80 14.03
N ASN A 344 -2.41 -13.97 14.14
CA ASN A 344 -3.63 -14.16 14.93
C ASN A 344 -3.36 -14.85 16.29
N GLY A 345 -2.13 -15.39 16.47
CA GLY A 345 -1.69 -16.11 17.67
C GLY A 345 -0.79 -15.25 18.55
N LEU A 346 0.51 -15.57 18.57
CA LEU A 346 1.48 -14.97 19.51
C LEU A 346 1.66 -13.45 19.39
N CYS A 347 1.48 -12.88 18.20
CA CYS A 347 1.56 -11.43 18.01
C CYS A 347 0.23 -10.73 18.28
N SER A 348 -0.90 -11.42 18.21
CA SER A 348 -2.20 -10.83 18.51
C SER A 348 -2.39 -10.65 20.01
N LEU A 349 -2.75 -9.43 20.45
CA LEU A 349 -2.91 -9.08 21.87
C LEU A 349 -4.27 -9.60 22.41
N VAL A 350 -4.48 -10.90 22.29
CA VAL A 350 -5.73 -11.56 22.70
C VAL A 350 -5.96 -11.47 24.21
N GLU A 351 -7.23 -11.48 24.60
CA GLU A 351 -7.67 -11.37 25.99
C GLU A 351 -7.18 -12.55 26.83
N ALA A 352 -6.70 -12.26 28.06
CA ALA A 352 -6.23 -13.21 29.07
C ALA A 352 -4.98 -14.03 28.66
N GLU A 353 -4.18 -13.55 27.74
CA GLU A 353 -2.95 -14.20 27.30
C GLU A 353 -1.75 -13.27 27.46
N ASP A 354 -0.62 -13.83 27.91
CA ASP A 354 0.63 -13.07 27.96
C ASP A 354 1.12 -12.75 26.55
N ARG A 355 1.49 -11.49 26.30
CA ARG A 355 1.99 -11.02 25.00
C ARG A 355 3.19 -10.10 25.13
N LEU A 356 4.16 -10.29 24.24
CA LEU A 356 5.33 -9.42 24.15
C LEU A 356 4.99 -8.17 23.36
N THR A 357 5.28 -7.01 23.94
CA THR A 357 4.97 -5.72 23.32
C THR A 357 6.15 -4.76 23.36
N LYS A 358 6.11 -3.77 22.45
CA LYS A 358 6.87 -2.52 22.53
C LYS A 358 5.91 -1.43 22.95
N THR A 359 6.22 -0.80 24.07
CA THR A 359 5.30 0.14 24.70
C THR A 359 5.86 1.57 24.65
N CYS A 360 4.99 2.49 24.28
CA CYS A 360 5.20 3.93 24.46
C CYS A 360 4.33 4.40 25.62
N PHE A 361 4.94 4.70 26.76
CA PHE A 361 4.27 5.33 27.90
C PHE A 361 4.28 6.84 27.71
N ILE A 362 3.10 7.47 27.69
CA ILE A 362 2.93 8.90 27.51
C ILE A 362 2.21 9.43 28.75
N THR A 363 2.83 10.39 29.45
CA THR A 363 2.24 11.02 30.62
C THR A 363 1.63 12.36 30.23
N PHE A 364 0.35 12.53 30.53
CA PHE A 364 -0.44 13.73 30.24
C PHE A 364 -0.80 14.46 31.53
N ASN A 365 -0.80 15.79 31.47
CA ASN A 365 -1.45 16.63 32.49
C ASN A 365 -2.97 16.76 32.22
N ASP A 366 -3.69 17.47 33.06
CA ASP A 366 -5.15 17.68 32.89
C ASP A 366 -5.56 18.39 31.60
N SER A 367 -4.66 19.18 31.05
CA SER A 367 -4.83 19.83 29.74
C SER A 367 -4.41 18.95 28.59
N ALA A 368 -4.17 17.64 28.79
CA ALA A 368 -3.64 16.70 27.82
C ALA A 368 -2.32 17.16 27.13
N ASP A 369 -1.48 17.95 27.84
CA ASP A 369 -0.11 18.21 27.38
C ASP A 369 0.78 17.05 27.80
N ILE A 370 1.67 16.65 26.90
CA ILE A 370 2.63 15.58 27.16
C ILE A 370 3.73 16.10 28.07
N THR A 371 3.87 15.52 29.26
CA THR A 371 4.87 15.90 30.26
C THR A 371 6.06 14.95 30.34
N ASP A 372 5.86 13.67 29.99
CA ASP A 372 6.92 12.66 29.95
C ASP A 372 6.61 11.59 28.90
N VAL A 373 7.66 10.99 28.33
CA VAL A 373 7.58 9.90 27.36
C VAL A 373 8.66 8.87 27.63
N GLN A 374 8.28 7.62 27.78
CA GLN A 374 9.19 6.50 27.99
C GLN A 374 8.88 5.36 27.02
N PHE A 375 9.91 4.65 26.58
CA PHE A 375 9.79 3.48 25.72
C PHE A 375 10.35 2.25 26.43
N ALA A 376 9.64 1.15 26.35
CA ALA A 376 10.06 -0.11 26.94
C ALA A 376 9.66 -1.31 26.07
N ASN A 377 10.46 -2.36 26.13
CA ASN A 377 9.99 -3.70 25.77
C ASN A 377 9.25 -4.24 26.98
N THR A 378 8.00 -4.66 26.80
CA THR A 378 7.13 -5.06 27.90
C THR A 378 6.53 -6.45 27.65
N VAL A 379 5.99 -7.06 28.71
CA VAL A 379 5.04 -8.15 28.65
C VAL A 379 3.73 -7.66 29.27
N ILE A 380 2.63 -7.87 28.57
CA ILE A 380 1.28 -7.50 29.01
C ILE A 380 0.37 -8.73 29.06
N ASN A 381 -0.74 -8.61 29.77
CA ASN A 381 -1.86 -9.55 29.72
C ASN A 381 -3.14 -8.72 29.54
N SER A 382 -3.78 -8.83 28.37
CA SER A 382 -4.95 -8.02 28.05
C SER A 382 -6.15 -8.46 28.89
N ASN A 383 -6.74 -7.55 29.68
CA ASN A 383 -7.90 -7.84 30.52
C ASN A 383 -9.19 -7.95 29.70
N LYS A 384 -9.31 -7.20 28.61
CA LYS A 384 -10.52 -7.20 27.82
C LYS A 384 -10.27 -6.85 26.34
N ARG A 385 -10.85 -7.62 25.45
CA ARG A 385 -11.03 -7.26 24.06
C ARG A 385 -12.39 -6.59 23.87
N LEU A 386 -12.43 -5.39 23.35
CA LEU A 386 -13.65 -4.66 22.99
C LEU A 386 -13.77 -4.52 21.48
N THR A 387 -15.01 -4.49 20.99
CA THR A 387 -15.31 -3.98 19.65
C THR A 387 -15.48 -2.47 19.69
N TYR A 388 -15.34 -1.80 18.53
CA TYR A 388 -15.65 -0.37 18.44
C TYR A 388 -17.07 -0.06 18.92
N LYS A 389 -18.05 -0.91 18.59
CA LYS A 389 -19.43 -0.75 19.06
C LYS A 389 -19.56 -0.81 20.57
N GLN A 390 -18.85 -1.76 21.22
CA GLN A 390 -18.83 -1.86 22.68
C GLN A 390 -18.14 -0.65 23.32
N ALA A 391 -16.97 -0.25 22.79
CA ALA A 391 -16.28 0.94 23.29
C ALA A 391 -17.11 2.21 23.14
N TYR A 392 -17.83 2.34 22.01
CA TYR A 392 -18.76 3.44 21.79
C TYR A 392 -19.93 3.43 22.80
N ALA A 393 -20.47 2.24 23.12
CA ALA A 393 -21.50 2.11 24.17
C ALA A 393 -20.99 2.58 25.54
N PHE A 394 -19.74 2.24 25.92
CA PHE A 394 -19.11 2.76 27.13
C PHE A 394 -18.97 4.29 27.12
N MET A 395 -18.82 4.91 25.97
CA MET A 395 -18.71 6.39 25.87
C MET A 395 -20.08 7.09 25.97
N GLN A 396 -21.12 6.49 25.40
CA GLN A 396 -22.43 7.15 25.23
C GLN A 396 -23.43 6.83 26.33
N GLN A 397 -23.30 5.68 27.02
CA GLN A 397 -24.28 5.22 27.99
C GLN A 397 -23.71 5.25 29.41
N ASP A 398 -24.51 5.66 30.38
CA ASP A 398 -24.10 5.69 31.79
C ASP A 398 -24.50 4.42 32.55
N ASP A 399 -25.56 3.74 32.11
CA ASP A 399 -26.05 2.52 32.73
C ASP A 399 -25.26 1.30 32.23
N LEU A 400 -24.55 0.65 33.14
CA LEU A 400 -23.78 -0.56 32.84
C LEU A 400 -24.68 -1.71 32.34
N ALA A 401 -25.93 -1.79 32.76
CA ALA A 401 -26.87 -2.81 32.31
C ALA A 401 -27.24 -2.61 30.82
N GLU A 402 -27.34 -1.37 30.36
CA GLU A 402 -27.56 -1.07 28.95
C GLU A 402 -26.30 -1.34 28.10
N ILE A 403 -25.12 -1.01 28.63
CA ILE A 403 -23.85 -1.30 27.96
C ILE A 403 -23.68 -2.81 27.73
N ARG A 404 -24.04 -3.64 28.70
CA ARG A 404 -23.98 -5.11 28.59
C ARG A 404 -24.81 -5.69 27.44
N LYS A 405 -25.88 -5.02 27.04
CA LYS A 405 -26.74 -5.44 25.90
C LYS A 405 -26.07 -5.29 24.55
N THR A 406 -24.91 -4.61 24.46
CA THR A 406 -24.18 -4.48 23.20
C THR A 406 -23.64 -5.84 22.77
N PRO A 407 -24.14 -6.42 21.67
CA PRO A 407 -23.84 -7.80 21.30
C PRO A 407 -22.40 -7.97 20.84
N LEU A 408 -21.86 -9.17 21.06
CA LEU A 408 -20.69 -9.63 20.33
C LEU A 408 -21.07 -9.94 18.88
N PRO A 409 -20.16 -9.75 17.95
CA PRO A 409 -20.38 -10.17 16.57
C PRO A 409 -20.51 -11.70 16.48
N PRO A 410 -21.23 -12.22 15.49
CA PRO A 410 -21.41 -13.66 15.30
C PRO A 410 -20.08 -14.41 15.19
N LYS A 411 -19.93 -15.56 15.83
CA LYS A 411 -18.68 -16.36 15.88
C LYS A 411 -18.08 -16.68 14.50
N HIS A 412 -18.89 -16.88 13.48
CA HIS A 412 -18.42 -17.16 12.12
C HIS A 412 -17.71 -15.95 11.45
N GLN A 413 -17.89 -14.74 11.98
CA GLN A 413 -17.27 -13.52 11.46
C GLN A 413 -16.03 -13.08 12.24
N THR A 414 -15.74 -13.75 13.38
CA THR A 414 -14.70 -13.32 14.32
C THR A 414 -13.69 -14.42 14.58
N GLY A 415 -12.45 -14.03 14.86
CA GLY A 415 -11.42 -14.91 15.40
C GLY A 415 -11.66 -15.17 16.89
N SER A 416 -10.75 -14.67 17.75
CA SER A 416 -10.97 -14.64 19.21
C SER A 416 -11.91 -13.50 19.56
N THR A 417 -13.06 -13.80 20.15
CA THR A 417 -14.04 -12.78 20.52
C THR A 417 -13.80 -12.17 21.90
N GLY A 418 -12.94 -12.78 22.72
CA GLY A 418 -12.87 -12.49 24.13
C GLY A 418 -14.15 -12.91 24.90
N ARG A 419 -14.24 -12.59 26.19
CA ARG A 419 -15.45 -12.80 26.99
C ARG A 419 -16.58 -11.88 26.53
N SER A 420 -17.83 -12.31 26.64
CA SER A 420 -18.98 -11.41 26.48
C SER A 420 -18.99 -10.37 27.62
N LEU A 421 -19.69 -9.25 27.41
CA LEU A 421 -19.83 -8.25 28.49
C LEU A 421 -20.64 -8.80 29.67
N ASP A 422 -21.48 -9.83 29.48
CA ASP A 422 -22.19 -10.52 30.52
C ASP A 422 -21.27 -11.32 31.45
N ASP A 423 -20.13 -11.80 30.92
CA ASP A 423 -19.12 -12.55 31.66
C ASP A 423 -18.11 -11.64 32.39
N VAL A 424 -18.22 -10.32 32.22
CA VAL A 424 -17.36 -9.30 32.86
C VAL A 424 -17.97 -8.86 34.18
N THR A 425 -17.18 -8.79 35.25
CA THR A 425 -17.67 -8.35 36.56
C THR A 425 -18.09 -6.87 36.56
N ASP A 426 -18.95 -6.47 37.50
CA ASP A 426 -19.38 -5.09 37.64
C ASP A 426 -18.20 -4.14 37.94
N GLU A 427 -17.19 -4.63 38.68
CA GLU A 427 -15.96 -3.88 38.97
C GLU A 427 -15.13 -3.65 37.73
N GLU A 428 -14.94 -4.68 36.90
CA GLU A 428 -14.26 -4.56 35.61
C GLU A 428 -15.03 -3.63 34.66
N MET A 429 -16.36 -3.72 34.59
CA MET A 429 -17.22 -2.83 33.79
C MET A 429 -17.07 -1.37 34.25
N ALA A 430 -17.09 -1.11 35.56
CA ALA A 430 -16.90 0.23 36.10
C ALA A 430 -15.48 0.77 35.78
N THR A 431 -14.46 -0.10 35.85
CA THR A 431 -13.08 0.25 35.48
C THR A 431 -12.98 0.60 34.01
N LEU A 432 -13.55 -0.22 33.12
CA LEU A 432 -13.61 0.04 31.67
C LEU A 432 -14.31 1.38 31.39
N LYS A 433 -15.48 1.63 31.99
CA LYS A 433 -16.23 2.89 31.84
C LYS A 433 -15.36 4.09 32.23
N LYS A 434 -14.70 4.01 33.39
CA LYS A 434 -13.83 5.07 33.90
C LYS A 434 -12.64 5.31 32.95
N TYR A 435 -11.97 4.25 32.50
CA TYR A 435 -10.76 4.34 31.69
C TYR A 435 -11.06 4.84 30.28
N ILE A 436 -12.06 4.27 29.61
CA ILE A 436 -12.49 4.70 28.29
C ILE A 436 -12.92 6.17 28.32
N GLY A 437 -13.68 6.59 29.35
CA GLY A 437 -14.09 7.99 29.51
C GLY A 437 -12.91 8.94 29.69
N LYS A 438 -11.90 8.54 30.51
CA LYS A 438 -10.70 9.37 30.72
C LYS A 438 -9.81 9.42 29.47
N LEU A 439 -9.62 8.29 28.78
CA LEU A 439 -8.90 8.23 27.51
C LEU A 439 -9.57 9.08 26.44
N TRP A 440 -10.90 9.00 26.33
CA TRP A 440 -11.63 9.83 25.37
C TRP A 440 -11.50 11.33 25.69
N HIS A 441 -11.51 11.70 26.96
CA HIS A 441 -11.29 13.09 27.35
C HIS A 441 -9.92 13.62 26.87
N ILE A 442 -8.85 12.81 27.00
CA ILE A 442 -7.52 13.15 26.50
C ILE A 442 -7.50 13.18 24.96
N ALA A 443 -8.01 12.11 24.32
CA ALA A 443 -8.01 11.98 22.87
C ALA A 443 -8.76 13.12 22.18
N LYS A 444 -9.91 13.53 22.73
CA LYS A 444 -10.69 14.67 22.23
C LYS A 444 -9.89 15.97 22.24
N GLN A 445 -9.16 16.26 23.34
CA GLN A 445 -8.33 17.45 23.44
C GLN A 445 -7.14 17.41 22.44
N LEU A 446 -6.52 16.24 22.25
CA LEU A 446 -5.47 16.05 21.25
C LEU A 446 -6.00 16.31 19.84
N ARG A 447 -7.16 15.74 19.52
CA ARG A 447 -7.84 15.89 18.24
C ARG A 447 -8.21 17.35 17.97
N ASP A 448 -8.83 18.02 18.92
CA ASP A 448 -9.23 19.44 18.80
C ASP A 448 -8.01 20.33 18.53
N ARG A 449 -6.89 20.09 19.20
CA ARG A 449 -5.63 20.80 18.94
C ARG A 449 -5.07 20.52 17.56
N ARG A 450 -5.08 19.26 17.11
CA ARG A 450 -4.58 18.85 15.81
C ARG A 450 -5.38 19.54 14.70
N PHE A 451 -6.70 19.54 14.77
CA PHE A 451 -7.54 20.25 13.80
C PHE A 451 -7.42 21.78 13.92
N GLY A 452 -7.23 22.31 15.11
CA GLY A 452 -6.94 23.72 15.32
C GLY A 452 -5.63 24.19 14.67
N LYS A 453 -4.66 23.29 14.51
CA LYS A 453 -3.41 23.53 13.79
C LYS A 453 -3.54 23.40 12.27
N GLY A 454 -4.64 22.83 11.75
CA GLY A 454 -4.91 22.74 10.31
C GLY A 454 -4.88 21.33 9.74
N SER A 455 -4.91 20.28 10.56
CA SER A 455 -5.07 18.91 10.07
C SER A 455 -6.34 18.77 9.24
N LEU A 456 -6.27 17.97 8.17
CA LEU A 456 -7.37 17.79 7.23
C LEU A 456 -8.33 16.71 7.72
N ASP A 457 -9.61 17.06 7.83
CA ASP A 457 -10.69 16.12 8.08
C ASP A 457 -11.42 15.79 6.77
N LEU A 458 -10.93 14.74 6.11
CA LEU A 458 -11.52 14.31 4.83
C LEU A 458 -12.86 13.61 5.03
N ASP A 459 -13.06 12.94 6.18
CA ASP A 459 -14.30 12.26 6.56
C ASP A 459 -14.95 11.54 5.36
N MET A 460 -14.21 10.57 4.81
CA MET A 460 -14.68 9.75 3.67
C MET A 460 -15.40 8.52 4.23
N THR A 461 -16.66 8.39 3.90
CA THR A 461 -17.44 7.21 4.28
C THR A 461 -16.89 5.97 3.58
N SER A 462 -16.52 4.95 4.33
CA SER A 462 -16.22 3.62 3.83
C SER A 462 -17.45 2.71 3.89
N VAL A 463 -17.39 1.61 3.16
CA VAL A 463 -18.41 0.58 3.18
C VAL A 463 -17.78 -0.77 3.45
N LYS A 464 -18.42 -1.57 4.27
CA LYS A 464 -18.06 -2.96 4.53
C LYS A 464 -19.01 -3.88 3.78
N ILE A 465 -18.45 -4.82 3.06
CA ILE A 465 -19.19 -5.83 2.29
C ILE A 465 -19.08 -7.15 3.06
N TYR A 466 -20.22 -7.70 3.42
CA TYR A 466 -20.31 -9.03 4.02
C TYR A 466 -20.67 -10.04 2.94
N VAL A 467 -20.12 -11.24 3.06
CA VAL A 467 -20.38 -12.35 2.14
C VAL A 467 -20.98 -13.53 2.90
N ASP A 468 -21.78 -14.32 2.19
CA ASP A 468 -22.30 -15.60 2.67
C ASP A 468 -21.23 -16.70 2.63
N GLU A 469 -21.61 -17.95 2.97
CA GLU A 469 -20.70 -19.11 2.98
C GLU A 469 -20.20 -19.47 1.57
N GLU A 470 -20.94 -19.12 0.53
CA GLU A 470 -20.60 -19.34 -0.87
C GLU A 470 -19.77 -18.18 -1.46
N GLY A 471 -19.59 -17.08 -0.70
CA GLY A 471 -18.79 -15.91 -1.09
C GLY A 471 -19.55 -14.84 -1.88
N TYR A 472 -20.89 -14.93 -2.01
CA TYR A 472 -21.70 -13.88 -2.59
C TYR A 472 -21.96 -12.76 -1.59
N ALA A 473 -22.10 -11.53 -2.10
CA ALA A 473 -22.39 -10.38 -1.25
C ALA A 473 -23.78 -10.53 -0.60
N ASP A 474 -23.80 -10.64 0.74
CA ASP A 474 -25.01 -10.74 1.56
C ASP A 474 -25.56 -9.36 1.90
N ARG A 475 -24.71 -8.46 2.38
CA ARG A 475 -25.09 -7.09 2.72
C ARG A 475 -23.93 -6.11 2.63
N ILE A 476 -24.29 -4.84 2.49
CA ILE A 476 -23.34 -3.72 2.46
C ILE A 476 -23.73 -2.76 3.58
N GLU A 477 -22.79 -2.48 4.49
CA GLU A 477 -22.99 -1.55 5.61
C GLU A 477 -22.04 -0.36 5.46
N LYS A 478 -22.51 0.83 5.86
CA LYS A 478 -21.64 1.99 5.99
C LYS A 478 -20.84 1.89 7.29
N GLU A 479 -19.55 2.13 7.21
CA GLU A 479 -18.68 2.28 8.37
C GLU A 479 -18.59 3.76 8.74
N PHE A 480 -18.76 4.06 10.02
CA PHE A 480 -18.65 5.39 10.56
C PHE A 480 -17.41 5.48 11.44
N ASN A 481 -16.64 6.54 11.25
CA ASN A 481 -15.52 6.87 12.13
C ASN A 481 -16.05 7.65 13.35
N ASP A 482 -16.60 6.90 14.31
CA ASP A 482 -17.13 7.46 15.55
C ASP A 482 -16.03 7.72 16.61
N GLU A 483 -16.42 8.16 17.80
CA GLU A 483 -15.52 8.53 18.87
C GLU A 483 -14.64 7.36 19.34
N SER A 484 -15.10 6.12 19.21
CA SER A 484 -14.30 4.94 19.58
C SER A 484 -13.13 4.72 18.64
N HIS A 485 -13.33 4.93 17.33
CA HIS A 485 -12.27 4.91 16.32
C HIS A 485 -11.30 6.08 16.54
N GLN A 486 -11.83 7.27 16.78
CA GLN A 486 -11.05 8.49 16.99
C GLN A 486 -10.17 8.38 18.25
N LEU A 487 -10.62 7.69 19.30
CA LEU A 487 -9.84 7.44 20.51
C LEU A 487 -8.56 6.67 20.17
N ILE A 488 -8.71 5.55 19.48
CA ILE A 488 -7.55 4.72 19.08
C ILE A 488 -6.64 5.49 18.13
N GLU A 489 -7.20 6.17 17.11
CA GLU A 489 -6.45 7.01 16.17
C GLU A 489 -5.54 8.00 16.89
N GLU A 490 -6.04 8.76 17.86
CA GLU A 490 -5.27 9.80 18.53
C GLU A 490 -4.12 9.24 19.39
N PHE A 491 -4.31 8.09 20.06
CA PHE A 491 -3.23 7.48 20.82
C PHE A 491 -2.20 6.81 19.91
N MET A 492 -2.60 6.19 18.80
CA MET A 492 -1.66 5.68 17.80
C MET A 492 -0.86 6.81 17.15
N LEU A 493 -1.50 7.92 16.77
CA LEU A 493 -0.81 9.10 16.27
C LEU A 493 0.17 9.66 17.31
N SER A 494 -0.26 9.78 18.58
CA SER A 494 0.61 10.28 19.65
C SER A 494 1.85 9.41 19.84
N ALA A 495 1.70 8.09 19.89
CA ALA A 495 2.82 7.16 20.03
C ALA A 495 3.77 7.25 18.81
N ASN A 496 3.22 7.23 17.59
CA ASN A 496 4.00 7.35 16.36
C ASN A 496 4.80 8.65 16.29
N GLU A 497 4.19 9.78 16.67
CA GLU A 497 4.87 11.07 16.74
C GLU A 497 6.01 11.08 17.78
N GLN A 498 5.79 10.47 18.97
CA GLN A 498 6.83 10.45 20.00
C GLN A 498 8.02 9.57 19.59
N VAL A 499 7.77 8.43 18.94
CA VAL A 499 8.84 7.60 18.34
C VAL A 499 9.62 8.42 17.32
N ALA A 500 8.94 9.03 16.33
CA ALA A 500 9.59 9.80 15.27
C ALA A 500 10.41 10.98 15.84
N ARG A 501 9.88 11.71 16.82
CA ARG A 501 10.56 12.82 17.50
C ARG A 501 11.81 12.35 18.25
N THR A 502 11.71 11.21 18.93
CA THR A 502 12.82 10.64 19.70
C THR A 502 13.94 10.16 18.78
N MET A 503 13.62 9.44 17.72
CA MET A 503 14.59 8.98 16.73
C MET A 503 15.30 10.18 16.06
N LYS A 504 14.55 11.22 15.67
CA LYS A 504 15.11 12.45 15.09
C LYS A 504 16.01 13.18 16.09
N LYS A 505 15.57 13.36 17.34
CA LYS A 505 16.34 14.04 18.40
C LYS A 505 17.66 13.35 18.72
N GLN A 506 17.68 12.02 18.67
CA GLN A 506 18.85 11.19 18.95
C GLN A 506 19.69 10.89 17.71
N ASN A 507 19.31 11.39 16.52
CA ASN A 507 19.98 11.10 15.25
C ASN A 507 20.11 9.60 14.94
N PHE A 508 19.16 8.78 15.37
CA PHE A 508 19.12 7.37 14.99
C PHE A 508 18.60 7.20 13.57
N PRO A 509 19.18 6.27 12.78
CA PRO A 509 18.63 5.91 11.48
C PRO A 509 17.18 5.42 11.63
N CYS A 510 16.28 6.05 10.90
CA CYS A 510 14.86 5.72 10.93
C CYS A 510 14.24 5.92 9.54
N ILE A 511 13.18 5.16 9.26
CA ILE A 511 12.33 5.38 8.10
C ILE A 511 11.10 6.14 8.57
N TYR A 512 10.97 7.38 8.07
CA TYR A 512 9.85 8.27 8.41
C TYR A 512 8.74 8.17 7.39
N ARG A 513 7.49 8.21 7.85
CA ARG A 513 6.34 8.43 6.98
C ARG A 513 6.17 9.93 6.75
N VAL A 514 6.46 10.37 5.54
CA VAL A 514 6.41 11.78 5.15
C VAL A 514 5.28 12.03 4.17
N HIS A 515 4.75 13.25 4.18
CA HIS A 515 3.70 13.69 3.27
C HIS A 515 4.05 15.09 2.77
N ASP A 516 4.41 15.19 1.50
CA ASP A 516 4.80 16.45 0.87
C ASP A 516 3.60 17.37 0.69
N GLU A 517 3.88 18.67 0.58
CA GLU A 517 2.88 19.67 0.22
C GLU A 517 2.30 19.39 -1.18
N PRO A 518 1.01 19.70 -1.42
CA PRO A 518 0.39 19.59 -2.73
C PRO A 518 1.09 20.46 -3.78
N GLU A 519 1.10 20.02 -5.02
CA GLU A 519 1.65 20.78 -6.14
C GLU A 519 0.78 21.99 -6.47
N GLU A 520 1.41 23.11 -6.77
CA GLU A 520 0.72 24.38 -7.05
C GLU A 520 -0.25 24.27 -8.23
N GLU A 521 0.13 23.53 -9.27
CA GLU A 521 -0.70 23.30 -10.44
C GLU A 521 -1.95 22.50 -10.10
N LYS A 522 -1.82 21.45 -9.27
CA LYS A 522 -2.95 20.65 -8.78
C LYS A 522 -3.91 21.48 -7.92
N LEU A 523 -3.38 22.38 -7.09
CA LEU A 523 -4.21 23.29 -6.29
C LEU A 523 -4.92 24.34 -7.15
N LYS A 524 -4.32 24.75 -8.28
CA LYS A 524 -4.97 25.64 -9.25
C LYS A 524 -6.13 24.92 -9.94
N GLU A 525 -5.92 23.70 -10.44
CA GLU A 525 -6.97 22.86 -11.03
C GLU A 525 -8.12 22.63 -10.03
N LEU A 526 -7.78 22.32 -8.78
CA LEU A 526 -8.75 22.15 -7.71
C LEU A 526 -9.59 23.44 -7.51
N ARG A 527 -8.95 24.60 -7.46
CA ARG A 527 -9.64 25.88 -7.30
C ARG A 527 -10.61 26.16 -8.45
N GLU A 528 -10.17 25.94 -9.70
CA GLU A 528 -11.02 26.09 -10.88
C GLU A 528 -12.22 25.13 -10.83
N THR A 529 -11.99 23.89 -10.42
CA THR A 529 -13.06 22.90 -10.22
C THR A 529 -14.05 23.40 -9.15
N MET A 530 -13.58 23.81 -7.97
CA MET A 530 -14.44 24.30 -6.89
C MET A 530 -15.27 25.52 -7.34
N GLN A 531 -14.66 26.45 -8.06
CA GLN A 531 -15.36 27.63 -8.60
C GLN A 531 -16.48 27.25 -9.59
N SER A 532 -16.28 26.22 -10.42
CA SER A 532 -17.32 25.73 -11.35
C SER A 532 -18.56 25.18 -10.64
N PHE A 533 -18.40 24.72 -9.38
CA PHE A 533 -19.47 24.30 -8.49
C PHE A 533 -19.96 25.40 -7.53
N GLY A 534 -19.51 26.65 -7.71
CA GLY A 534 -19.93 27.79 -6.89
C GLY A 534 -19.25 27.86 -5.51
N VAL A 535 -18.23 27.03 -5.26
CA VAL A 535 -17.50 27.02 -3.99
C VAL A 535 -16.29 27.94 -4.06
N GLN A 536 -16.29 29.00 -3.23
CA GLN A 536 -15.16 29.93 -3.14
C GLN A 536 -14.05 29.37 -2.24
N CYS A 537 -12.83 29.38 -2.75
CA CYS A 537 -11.62 28.92 -2.08
C CYS A 537 -10.65 30.09 -1.85
N GLY A 538 -9.97 30.08 -0.71
CA GLY A 538 -8.82 30.92 -0.42
C GLY A 538 -7.52 30.37 -1.01
N ASN A 539 -6.38 30.70 -0.38
CA ASN A 539 -5.09 30.14 -0.77
C ASN A 539 -4.93 28.70 -0.25
N LEU A 540 -5.22 27.71 -1.10
CA LEU A 540 -5.23 26.29 -0.75
C LEU A 540 -3.81 25.71 -0.43
N GLN A 541 -2.74 26.46 -0.63
CA GLN A 541 -1.40 26.11 -0.12
C GLN A 541 -1.33 26.16 1.42
N LYS A 542 -2.26 26.89 2.05
CA LYS A 542 -2.33 27.00 3.50
C LYS A 542 -3.24 25.90 4.06
N PRO A 543 -2.79 25.00 4.94
CA PRO A 543 -3.62 23.93 5.51
C PRO A 543 -4.95 24.42 6.11
N ARG A 544 -4.94 25.60 6.77
CA ARG A 544 -6.15 26.20 7.33
C ARG A 544 -7.22 26.54 6.28
N GLU A 545 -6.81 26.99 5.08
CA GLU A 545 -7.72 27.27 3.98
C GLU A 545 -8.29 25.99 3.38
N MET A 546 -7.47 24.93 3.31
CA MET A 546 -7.93 23.60 2.92
C MET A 546 -8.95 23.05 3.92
N THR A 547 -8.69 23.19 5.24
CA THR A 547 -9.65 22.84 6.30
C THR A 547 -10.96 23.63 6.17
N SER A 548 -10.88 24.94 5.87
CA SER A 548 -12.05 25.78 5.64
C SER A 548 -12.86 25.30 4.42
N LEU A 549 -12.17 24.93 3.34
CA LEU A 549 -12.82 24.34 2.16
C LEU A 549 -13.56 23.05 2.54
N LEU A 550 -12.89 22.11 3.23
CA LEU A 550 -13.50 20.83 3.65
C LEU A 550 -14.75 21.04 4.50
N LYS A 551 -14.77 22.04 5.40
CA LYS A 551 -15.96 22.41 6.18
C LYS A 551 -17.13 22.87 5.29
N LYS A 552 -16.86 23.71 4.28
CA LYS A 552 -17.89 24.14 3.30
C LYS A 552 -18.43 22.95 2.51
N LEU A 553 -17.57 21.99 2.17
CA LEU A 553 -17.98 20.80 1.41
C LEU A 553 -18.85 19.82 2.22
N LYS A 554 -18.81 19.85 3.57
CA LYS A 554 -19.71 19.02 4.41
C LYS A 554 -21.19 19.37 4.18
N GLU A 555 -21.49 20.63 3.92
CA GLU A 555 -22.86 21.14 3.72
C GLU A 555 -23.26 21.21 2.24
N HIS A 556 -22.32 20.95 1.31
CA HIS A 556 -22.58 21.07 -0.12
C HIS A 556 -23.29 19.83 -0.68
N PRO A 557 -24.35 19.97 -1.53
CA PRO A 557 -25.08 18.82 -2.08
C PRO A 557 -24.20 17.77 -2.79
N GLN A 558 -23.11 18.19 -3.43
CA GLN A 558 -22.14 17.33 -4.09
C GLN A 558 -20.84 17.20 -3.28
N GLY A 559 -20.90 17.42 -1.97
CA GLY A 559 -19.73 17.47 -1.10
C GLY A 559 -18.85 16.21 -1.16
N TYR A 560 -19.44 15.03 -1.25
CA TYR A 560 -18.70 13.78 -1.40
C TYR A 560 -17.82 13.76 -2.66
N THR A 561 -18.38 14.10 -3.83
CA THR A 561 -17.64 14.15 -5.10
C THR A 561 -16.54 15.20 -5.05
N LEU A 562 -16.83 16.38 -4.50
CA LEU A 562 -15.87 17.46 -4.39
C LEU A 562 -14.72 17.13 -3.42
N LYS A 563 -14.98 16.39 -2.33
CA LYS A 563 -13.93 15.87 -1.44
C LYS A 563 -12.97 14.90 -2.18
N ILE A 564 -13.48 14.11 -3.13
CA ILE A 564 -12.62 13.25 -3.96
C ILE A 564 -11.65 14.10 -4.79
N HIS A 565 -12.08 15.25 -5.33
CA HIS A 565 -11.18 16.18 -6.03
C HIS A 565 -10.12 16.77 -5.08
N VAL A 566 -10.49 17.12 -3.84
CA VAL A 566 -9.54 17.53 -2.82
C VAL A 566 -8.51 16.42 -2.59
N LEU A 567 -8.95 15.19 -2.31
CA LEU A 567 -8.06 14.05 -2.08
C LEU A 567 -7.08 13.83 -3.25
N ARG A 568 -7.55 13.93 -4.49
CA ARG A 568 -6.73 13.77 -5.69
C ARG A 568 -5.72 14.90 -5.92
N SER A 569 -5.92 16.06 -5.32
CA SER A 569 -4.98 17.17 -5.38
C SER A 569 -3.83 17.05 -4.38
N LEU A 570 -3.99 16.21 -3.35
CA LEU A 570 -2.95 15.93 -2.36
C LEU A 570 -1.93 14.93 -2.92
N LYS A 571 -0.70 15.00 -2.45
CA LYS A 571 0.31 13.97 -2.70
C LYS A 571 0.01 12.72 -1.85
N GLN A 572 0.59 11.61 -2.24
CA GLN A 572 0.55 10.40 -1.42
C GLN A 572 1.69 10.44 -0.39
N ALA A 573 1.39 9.98 0.83
CA ALA A 573 2.42 9.82 1.83
C ALA A 573 3.43 8.73 1.40
N GLN A 574 4.72 8.95 1.71
CA GLN A 574 5.83 8.08 1.32
C GLN A 574 6.69 7.73 2.54
N TYR A 575 7.53 6.71 2.39
CA TYR A 575 8.57 6.38 3.36
C TYR A 575 9.91 6.93 2.88
N ARG A 576 10.61 7.68 3.75
CA ARG A 576 11.94 8.26 3.48
C ARG A 576 12.83 8.15 4.71
N ALA A 577 14.15 8.12 4.48
CA ALA A 577 15.14 8.22 5.56
C ALA A 577 15.26 9.64 6.12
N SER A 578 14.84 10.65 5.38
CA SER A 578 14.80 12.06 5.80
C SER A 578 13.47 12.40 6.49
N ALA A 579 13.54 13.18 7.57
CA ALA A 579 12.37 13.64 8.34
C ALA A 579 11.83 14.94 7.74
N ASP A 580 11.24 14.88 6.54
CA ASP A 580 10.84 16.04 5.74
C ASP A 580 9.50 16.66 6.19
N GLY A 581 8.82 16.04 7.16
CA GLY A 581 7.54 16.52 7.70
C GLY A 581 6.34 15.77 7.13
N HIS A 582 5.15 16.24 7.54
CA HIS A 582 3.87 15.64 7.16
C HIS A 582 2.84 16.76 7.01
N TYR A 583 2.34 16.98 5.76
CA TYR A 583 1.36 18.02 5.40
C TYR A 583 0.01 17.81 6.05
#